data_e4861a2f8a77a0ebfeaaeb73de349d77
#
_entry.id   e4861a2f8a77a0ebfeaaeb73de349d77
#
_cell.length_a   1.000
_cell.length_b   1.000
_cell.length_c   1.000
_cell.angle_alpha   90.00
_cell.angle_beta   90.00
_cell.angle_gamma   90.00
#
_symmetry.space_group_name_H-M   'P 1'
#
loop_
_entity.id
_entity.type
_entity.pdbx_description
1 polymer ?
#
loop_
_entity_poly.entity_id
_entity_poly.type
_entity_poly.pdbx_seq_one_letter_code
_entity_poly.pdbx_strand_id
1 'polypeptide(L)'
;MTPSARPEDGFSARGDRWAVATPHPLAADAAAAAFAAGGNAVDAALHAAVTLAVVYPHMCGVGGDLFALVQNPDGKLVAIDSSGRAPAAAEPEGLRAAHGTTMPDAGPVTITVPGAIRGWEAVHRQGAALPWRNAFRVAIDAAAGFPVSRDLAWSLARGADRLRSDPGLAQVFVGEGALSEGDRLAQPALARTLRILADDGPDAFYGGDLGARFVDGLRTLGAPLTIQDLQAHTADLLPPLRGRYRDLDVSVTPPCSQGFVLLEALAALERLAIDPDPAGPDAATLARILMAASADRDRHLADPESMRIHVTSLLDEGHIAALGDVVRGRLDEHTASGPGDRADLPGDTIALVAADADGWGVSLIESLYSGFGAGILEPATGIVPHDRGACFTLEPGHPNELAPGKRPAHTLMPVAVHRDGALVGLAGTRGGHGQPQIDLMTLVRSFDLGLEPFEAVAAPRWLVGGMSPLLGDPWIESEGSVPGSVRDAFVADGFRVRTLDDVDRAVGHAMLLRIAEGEFRGGSDPRADGGARAS
;
A
#
# COMPACT_ATOMS: atom_id res chain seq x y z
N MET A 1 -29.04 -12.31 15.32
CA MET A 1 -28.32 -13.44 14.69
C MET A 1 -26.87 -12.99 14.63
N THR A 2 -25.98 -13.58 15.38
CA THR A 2 -24.55 -13.38 15.32
C THR A 2 -24.07 -13.70 13.91
N PRO A 3 -23.28 -12.85 13.24
CA PRO A 3 -22.70 -13.21 11.94
C PRO A 3 -21.87 -14.48 12.18
N SER A 4 -22.07 -15.50 11.37
CA SER A 4 -21.21 -16.67 11.39
C SER A 4 -19.80 -16.20 11.08
N ALA A 5 -18.88 -16.30 12.03
CA ALA A 5 -17.47 -16.11 11.80
C ALA A 5 -17.09 -16.92 10.55
N ARG A 6 -16.49 -16.27 9.55
CA ARG A 6 -15.84 -16.99 8.45
C ARG A 6 -14.78 -17.89 9.09
N PRO A 7 -14.55 -19.10 8.60
CA PRO A 7 -13.55 -19.98 9.15
C PRO A 7 -12.19 -19.23 9.11
N GLU A 8 -11.48 -19.24 10.22
CA GLU A 8 -10.13 -18.65 10.39
C GLU A 8 -9.08 -19.32 9.49
N ASP A 9 -9.46 -20.46 8.87
CA ASP A 9 -8.61 -21.26 8.00
C ASP A 9 -8.11 -20.41 6.81
N GLY A 10 -6.78 -20.16 6.81
CA GLY A 10 -6.09 -19.38 5.80
C GLY A 10 -5.94 -17.88 6.10
N PHE A 11 -6.63 -17.32 7.09
CA PHE A 11 -6.50 -15.92 7.51
C PHE A 11 -5.65 -15.73 8.77
N SER A 12 -5.47 -16.77 9.54
CA SER A 12 -4.65 -16.81 10.77
C SER A 12 -3.61 -17.92 10.66
N ALA A 13 -2.41 -17.69 11.16
CA ALA A 13 -1.35 -18.68 11.22
C ALA A 13 -0.48 -18.47 12.46
N ARG A 14 0.05 -19.57 13.02
CA ARG A 14 0.90 -19.58 14.22
C ARG A 14 1.98 -20.63 14.08
N GLY A 15 3.22 -20.26 14.40
CA GLY A 15 4.38 -21.14 14.34
C GLY A 15 5.53 -20.65 15.20
N ASP A 16 6.61 -21.42 15.29
CA ASP A 16 7.80 -21.09 16.07
C ASP A 16 9.05 -20.85 15.21
N ARG A 17 8.96 -21.08 13.90
CA ARG A 17 10.08 -20.90 12.98
C ARG A 17 9.91 -19.70 12.04
N TRP A 18 8.72 -19.47 11.54
CA TRP A 18 8.41 -18.37 10.65
C TRP A 18 6.90 -18.17 10.52
N ALA A 19 6.51 -16.97 10.12
CA ALA A 19 5.15 -16.68 9.65
C ALA A 19 5.16 -15.68 8.50
N VAL A 20 4.12 -15.74 7.66
CA VAL A 20 3.83 -14.80 6.59
C VAL A 20 2.32 -14.50 6.56
N ALA A 21 1.97 -13.24 6.27
CA ALA A 21 0.60 -12.85 5.95
C ALA A 21 0.58 -12.03 4.66
N THR A 22 -0.33 -12.40 3.75
CA THR A 22 -0.51 -11.78 2.43
C THR A 22 -2.00 -11.69 2.08
N PRO A 23 -2.42 -10.88 1.09
CA PRO A 23 -3.83 -10.76 0.72
C PRO A 23 -4.35 -11.92 -0.15
N HIS A 24 -3.49 -12.87 -0.58
CA HIS A 24 -3.90 -13.94 -1.49
C HIS A 24 -3.24 -15.29 -1.14
N PRO A 25 -3.99 -16.42 -1.11
CA PRO A 25 -3.47 -17.71 -0.68
C PRO A 25 -2.31 -18.24 -1.54
N LEU A 26 -2.34 -18.05 -2.86
CA LEU A 26 -1.22 -18.48 -3.73
C LEU A 26 0.09 -17.74 -3.41
N ALA A 27 0.02 -16.48 -2.97
CA ALA A 27 1.21 -15.74 -2.56
C ALA A 27 1.75 -16.24 -1.21
N ALA A 28 0.86 -16.57 -0.27
CA ALA A 28 1.26 -17.20 0.99
C ALA A 28 1.88 -18.59 0.77
N ASP A 29 1.34 -19.37 -0.16
CA ASP A 29 1.90 -20.67 -0.54
C ASP A 29 3.28 -20.53 -1.23
N ALA A 30 3.48 -19.49 -2.06
CA ALA A 30 4.77 -19.17 -2.67
C ALA A 30 5.82 -18.81 -1.61
N ALA A 31 5.43 -18.00 -0.60
CA ALA A 31 6.30 -17.68 0.54
C ALA A 31 6.66 -18.92 1.37
N ALA A 32 5.68 -19.77 1.70
CA ALA A 32 5.92 -21.02 2.40
C ALA A 32 6.85 -21.97 1.61
N ALA A 33 6.71 -22.02 0.28
CA ALA A 33 7.60 -22.78 -0.58
C ALA A 33 9.04 -22.24 -0.58
N ALA A 34 9.24 -20.92 -0.43
CA ALA A 34 10.57 -20.33 -0.28
C ALA A 34 11.24 -20.80 1.02
N PHE A 35 10.54 -20.77 2.17
CA PHE A 35 11.04 -21.31 3.43
C PHE A 35 11.35 -22.82 3.32
N ALA A 36 10.46 -23.59 2.69
CA ALA A 36 10.69 -25.02 2.48
C ALA A 36 11.91 -25.34 1.59
N ALA A 37 12.29 -24.40 0.71
CA ALA A 37 13.47 -24.49 -0.13
C ALA A 37 14.78 -24.04 0.56
N GLY A 38 14.71 -23.66 1.85
CA GLY A 38 15.85 -23.16 2.62
C GLY A 38 16.08 -21.66 2.49
N GLY A 39 15.08 -20.90 2.01
CA GLY A 39 15.06 -19.45 2.03
C GLY A 39 14.71 -18.89 3.41
N ASN A 40 14.88 -17.58 3.58
CA ASN A 40 14.54 -16.83 4.76
C ASN A 40 13.31 -15.90 4.51
N ALA A 41 12.99 -15.02 5.48
CA ALA A 41 11.83 -14.12 5.34
C ALA A 41 11.97 -13.13 4.16
N VAL A 42 13.19 -12.79 3.73
CA VAL A 42 13.43 -11.96 2.53
C VAL A 42 13.02 -12.72 1.26
N ASP A 43 13.41 -14.01 1.14
CA ASP A 43 12.98 -14.86 0.04
C ASP A 43 11.47 -15.04 0.04
N ALA A 44 10.88 -15.30 1.20
CA ALA A 44 9.44 -15.48 1.35
C ALA A 44 8.66 -14.24 0.90
N ALA A 45 9.08 -13.06 1.35
CA ALA A 45 8.48 -11.79 0.94
C ALA A 45 8.59 -11.55 -0.57
N LEU A 46 9.76 -11.82 -1.16
CA LEU A 46 10.00 -11.64 -2.59
C LEU A 46 9.16 -12.62 -3.43
N HIS A 47 9.10 -13.91 -3.05
CA HIS A 47 8.27 -14.90 -3.74
C HIS A 47 6.79 -14.55 -3.70
N ALA A 48 6.31 -14.03 -2.55
CA ALA A 48 4.94 -13.55 -2.42
C ALA A 48 4.67 -12.32 -3.29
N ALA A 49 5.55 -11.31 -3.28
CA ALA A 49 5.40 -10.07 -4.04
C ALA A 49 5.32 -10.34 -5.55
N VAL A 50 6.27 -11.11 -6.10
CA VAL A 50 6.29 -11.49 -7.53
C VAL A 50 5.05 -12.31 -7.91
N THR A 51 4.55 -13.17 -7.00
CA THR A 51 3.32 -13.94 -7.23
C THR A 51 2.09 -13.04 -7.22
N LEU A 52 2.00 -12.07 -6.28
CA LEU A 52 0.92 -11.10 -6.22
C LEU A 52 0.84 -10.23 -7.46
N ALA A 53 1.96 -9.86 -8.06
CA ALA A 53 2.00 -9.11 -9.32
C ALA A 53 1.28 -9.84 -10.48
N VAL A 54 1.01 -11.13 -10.34
CA VAL A 54 0.27 -11.95 -11.31
C VAL A 54 -1.17 -12.22 -10.87
N VAL A 55 -1.34 -12.66 -9.61
CA VAL A 55 -2.65 -13.15 -9.14
C VAL A 55 -3.56 -12.04 -8.58
N TYR A 56 -2.97 -10.84 -8.37
CA TYR A 56 -3.67 -9.65 -7.86
C TYR A 56 -3.45 -8.43 -8.79
N PRO A 57 -3.64 -8.59 -10.12
CA PRO A 57 -3.25 -7.62 -11.15
C PRO A 57 -4.03 -6.31 -11.11
N HIS A 58 -5.13 -6.26 -10.37
CA HIS A 58 -5.91 -5.05 -10.13
C HIS A 58 -5.27 -4.15 -9.07
N MET A 59 -4.33 -4.65 -8.25
CA MET A 59 -3.76 -3.90 -7.12
C MET A 59 -2.27 -3.63 -7.23
N CYS A 60 -1.50 -4.58 -7.77
CA CYS A 60 -0.05 -4.49 -7.89
C CYS A 60 0.43 -5.15 -9.18
N GLY A 61 1.70 -4.96 -9.53
CA GLY A 61 2.25 -5.55 -10.74
C GLY A 61 3.66 -5.07 -11.08
N VAL A 62 4.23 -5.70 -12.07
CA VAL A 62 5.58 -5.38 -12.62
C VAL A 62 5.73 -3.90 -12.97
N GLY A 63 4.63 -3.24 -13.37
CA GLY A 63 4.60 -1.81 -13.71
C GLY A 63 4.30 -0.88 -12.53
N GLY A 64 4.37 -1.37 -11.29
CA GLY A 64 4.07 -0.64 -10.05
C GLY A 64 5.28 -0.02 -9.36
N ASP A 65 5.04 0.48 -8.13
CA ASP A 65 6.04 0.94 -7.17
C ASP A 65 6.11 0.02 -5.97
N LEU A 66 7.25 0.05 -5.25
CA LEU A 66 7.48 -0.76 -4.06
C LEU A 66 8.14 0.04 -2.95
N PHE A 67 7.65 -0.15 -1.71
CA PHE A 67 8.31 0.26 -0.48
C PHE A 67 8.46 -0.95 0.45
N ALA A 68 9.57 -1.04 1.16
CA ALA A 68 9.76 -2.09 2.14
C ALA A 68 10.56 -1.61 3.36
N LEU A 69 10.32 -2.29 4.48
CA LEU A 69 11.21 -2.31 5.64
C LEU A 69 11.79 -3.72 5.75
N VAL A 70 13.10 -3.83 5.78
CA VAL A 70 13.81 -5.11 5.89
C VAL A 70 14.73 -5.06 7.10
N GLN A 71 14.50 -5.94 8.06
CA GLN A 71 15.40 -6.18 9.18
C GLN A 71 16.26 -7.42 8.93
N ASN A 72 17.55 -7.31 9.21
CA ASN A 72 18.48 -8.42 9.20
C ASN A 72 18.65 -9.06 10.59
N PRO A 73 19.31 -10.23 10.72
CA PRO A 73 19.56 -10.89 12.01
C PRO A 73 20.31 -10.07 13.04
N ASP A 74 21.13 -9.09 12.62
CA ASP A 74 21.84 -8.18 13.53
C ASP A 74 20.93 -7.07 14.09
N GLY A 75 19.64 -7.07 13.78
CA GLY A 75 18.67 -6.05 14.18
C GLY A 75 18.75 -4.75 13.38
N LYS A 76 19.54 -4.70 12.31
CA LYS A 76 19.61 -3.52 11.43
C LYS A 76 18.38 -3.49 10.54
N LEU A 77 17.60 -2.40 10.66
CA LEU A 77 16.44 -2.11 9.83
C LEU A 77 16.79 -1.12 8.72
N VAL A 78 16.42 -1.45 7.48
CA VAL A 78 16.60 -0.62 6.28
C VAL A 78 15.25 -0.33 5.66
N ALA A 79 15.00 0.93 5.28
CA ALA A 79 13.86 1.33 4.47
C ALA A 79 14.27 1.32 2.99
N ILE A 80 13.43 0.73 2.16
CA ILE A 80 13.59 0.69 0.70
C ILE A 80 12.50 1.57 0.10
N ASP A 81 12.90 2.57 -0.68
CA ASP A 81 12.04 3.39 -1.53
C ASP A 81 12.39 3.11 -2.99
N SER A 82 11.50 2.41 -3.68
CA SER A 82 11.59 2.19 -5.12
C SER A 82 10.38 2.82 -5.82
N SER A 83 10.08 4.06 -5.49
CA SER A 83 9.09 4.88 -6.17
C SER A 83 9.68 5.57 -7.39
N GLY A 84 8.91 5.60 -8.47
CA GLY A 84 9.36 6.17 -9.73
C GLY A 84 9.24 7.69 -9.82
N ARG A 85 10.15 8.30 -10.56
CA ARG A 85 10.14 9.73 -10.86
C ARG A 85 9.25 10.04 -12.06
N ALA A 86 8.70 11.24 -12.12
CA ALA A 86 8.04 11.78 -13.31
C ALA A 86 9.01 11.75 -14.51
N PRO A 87 8.54 11.42 -15.72
CA PRO A 87 9.36 11.44 -16.91
C PRO A 87 10.05 12.80 -17.13
N ALA A 88 11.25 12.79 -17.69
CA ALA A 88 11.97 14.00 -18.04
C ALA A 88 11.21 14.88 -19.07
N ALA A 89 10.32 14.26 -19.85
CA ALA A 89 9.45 14.93 -20.81
C ALA A 89 8.08 15.33 -20.25
N ALA A 90 7.88 15.32 -18.92
CA ALA A 90 6.63 15.79 -18.31
C ALA A 90 6.44 17.30 -18.58
N GLU A 91 5.21 17.68 -18.96
CA GLU A 91 4.86 19.06 -19.33
C GLU A 91 3.78 19.63 -18.38
N PRO A 92 4.16 20.14 -17.19
CA PRO A 92 3.21 20.65 -16.18
C PRO A 92 2.30 21.76 -16.69
N GLU A 93 2.83 22.67 -17.51
CA GLU A 93 2.07 23.81 -18.05
C GLU A 93 0.96 23.37 -19.02
N GLY A 94 1.27 22.41 -19.90
CA GLY A 94 0.29 21.82 -20.81
C GLY A 94 -0.83 21.10 -20.05
N LEU A 95 -0.47 20.32 -19.03
CA LEU A 95 -1.44 19.64 -18.16
C LEU A 95 -2.29 20.64 -17.37
N ARG A 96 -1.69 21.70 -16.85
CA ARG A 96 -2.42 22.77 -16.13
C ARG A 96 -3.42 23.49 -17.04
N ALA A 97 -3.04 23.75 -18.28
CA ALA A 97 -3.96 24.38 -19.25
C ALA A 97 -5.17 23.49 -19.56
N ALA A 98 -5.00 22.16 -19.56
CA ALA A 98 -6.06 21.19 -19.83
C ALA A 98 -6.92 20.82 -18.61
N HIS A 99 -6.32 20.75 -17.42
CA HIS A 99 -6.93 20.14 -16.22
C HIS A 99 -7.00 21.06 -14.99
N GLY A 100 -6.57 22.34 -15.11
CA GLY A 100 -6.50 23.26 -13.97
C GLY A 100 -5.39 22.87 -12.97
N THR A 101 -5.70 22.85 -11.68
CA THR A 101 -4.71 22.56 -10.63
C THR A 101 -4.63 21.07 -10.23
N THR A 102 -5.45 20.21 -10.85
CA THR A 102 -5.57 18.80 -10.47
C THR A 102 -5.06 17.91 -11.60
N MET A 103 -4.25 16.92 -11.27
CA MET A 103 -3.85 15.88 -12.22
C MET A 103 -5.05 15.04 -12.67
N PRO A 104 -5.05 14.51 -13.90
CA PRO A 104 -6.03 13.49 -14.29
C PRO A 104 -5.89 12.23 -13.43
N ASP A 105 -7.01 11.52 -13.22
CA ASP A 105 -7.06 10.33 -12.36
C ASP A 105 -6.45 9.09 -13.01
N ALA A 106 -6.24 9.08 -14.32
CA ALA A 106 -5.67 7.94 -15.07
C ALA A 106 -5.14 8.37 -16.44
N GLY A 107 -4.62 7.43 -17.17
CA GLY A 107 -4.14 7.61 -18.54
C GLY A 107 -2.62 7.81 -18.61
N PRO A 108 -2.08 7.95 -19.85
CA PRO A 108 -0.64 7.85 -20.11
C PRO A 108 0.20 8.94 -19.40
N VAL A 109 -0.38 10.12 -19.15
CA VAL A 109 0.32 11.25 -18.52
C VAL A 109 0.49 11.11 -17.00
N THR A 110 -0.19 10.12 -16.40
CA THR A 110 -0.07 9.81 -14.96
C THR A 110 0.99 8.73 -14.67
N ILE A 111 1.60 8.17 -15.71
CA ILE A 111 2.62 7.13 -15.56
C ILE A 111 3.94 7.78 -15.15
N THR A 112 4.48 7.35 -14.00
CA THR A 112 5.87 7.60 -13.61
C THR A 112 6.71 6.35 -13.88
N VAL A 113 8.01 6.40 -13.64
CA VAL A 113 8.89 5.24 -13.89
C VAL A 113 8.47 4.07 -13.01
N PRO A 114 8.18 2.87 -13.55
CA PRO A 114 7.88 1.71 -12.72
C PRO A 114 9.06 1.31 -11.84
N GLY A 115 8.84 1.22 -10.52
CA GLY A 115 9.88 0.92 -9.54
C GLY A 115 9.88 -0.50 -8.99
N ALA A 116 8.79 -1.28 -9.17
CA ALA A 116 8.61 -2.57 -8.52
C ALA A 116 9.79 -3.54 -8.72
N ILE A 117 10.31 -3.68 -9.94
CA ILE A 117 11.40 -4.62 -10.27
C ILE A 117 12.70 -4.23 -9.54
N ARG A 118 13.08 -2.93 -9.50
CA ARG A 118 14.24 -2.47 -8.72
C ARG A 118 14.00 -2.63 -7.22
N GLY A 119 12.75 -2.46 -6.78
CA GLY A 119 12.35 -2.75 -5.40
C GLY A 119 12.56 -4.22 -5.04
N TRP A 120 12.14 -5.14 -5.90
CA TRP A 120 12.40 -6.59 -5.72
C TRP A 120 13.90 -6.90 -5.65
N GLU A 121 14.70 -6.29 -6.55
CA GLU A 121 16.15 -6.42 -6.53
C GLU A 121 16.75 -5.90 -5.22
N ALA A 122 16.31 -4.72 -4.78
CA ALA A 122 16.78 -4.11 -3.54
C ALA A 122 16.44 -5.00 -2.33
N VAL A 123 15.23 -5.56 -2.25
CA VAL A 123 14.83 -6.52 -1.22
C VAL A 123 15.72 -7.77 -1.28
N HIS A 124 15.87 -8.39 -2.46
CA HIS A 124 16.72 -9.58 -2.64
C HIS A 124 18.16 -9.35 -2.15
N ARG A 125 18.73 -8.19 -2.45
CA ARG A 125 20.10 -7.82 -2.04
C ARG A 125 20.26 -7.57 -0.54
N GLN A 126 19.17 -7.46 0.24
CA GLN A 126 19.28 -7.33 1.71
C GLN A 126 19.67 -8.64 2.39
N GLY A 127 19.62 -9.77 1.70
CA GLY A 127 20.09 -11.04 2.27
C GLY A 127 19.24 -12.25 1.90
N ALA A 128 18.60 -12.26 0.73
CA ALA A 128 17.94 -13.45 0.23
C ALA A 128 18.94 -14.61 0.12
N ALA A 129 18.55 -15.80 0.58
CA ALA A 129 19.35 -16.99 0.57
C ALA A 129 19.23 -17.78 -0.76
N LEU A 130 18.10 -17.60 -1.45
CA LEU A 130 17.80 -18.29 -2.70
C LEU A 130 18.22 -17.46 -3.92
N PRO A 131 18.58 -18.10 -5.05
CA PRO A 131 18.84 -17.40 -6.30
C PRO A 131 17.63 -16.60 -6.77
N TRP A 132 17.87 -15.41 -7.33
CA TRP A 132 16.86 -14.49 -7.87
C TRP A 132 15.76 -15.18 -8.69
N ARG A 133 16.14 -16.05 -9.64
CA ARG A 133 15.20 -16.75 -10.52
C ARG A 133 14.14 -17.58 -9.79
N ASN A 134 14.43 -18.02 -8.56
CA ASN A 134 13.52 -18.88 -7.80
C ASN A 134 12.21 -18.15 -7.44
N ALA A 135 12.28 -16.82 -7.20
CA ALA A 135 11.13 -15.99 -6.87
C ALA A 135 10.04 -15.95 -7.97
N PHE A 136 10.45 -16.21 -9.21
CA PHE A 136 9.54 -16.08 -10.37
C PHE A 136 8.80 -17.37 -10.72
N ARG A 137 9.23 -18.53 -10.20
CA ARG A 137 8.68 -19.81 -10.61
C ARG A 137 7.17 -19.92 -10.44
N VAL A 138 6.66 -19.65 -9.24
CA VAL A 138 5.20 -19.73 -8.95
C VAL A 138 4.44 -18.70 -9.77
N ALA A 139 4.97 -17.49 -9.89
CA ALA A 139 4.36 -16.42 -10.68
C ALA A 139 4.27 -16.76 -12.19
N ILE A 140 5.34 -17.36 -12.77
CA ILE A 140 5.33 -17.80 -14.16
C ILE A 140 4.28 -18.89 -14.40
N ASP A 141 4.17 -19.86 -13.47
CA ASP A 141 3.16 -20.93 -13.54
C ASP A 141 1.75 -20.36 -13.41
N ALA A 142 1.53 -19.42 -12.48
CA ALA A 142 0.26 -18.72 -12.30
C ALA A 142 -0.09 -17.88 -13.54
N ALA A 143 0.87 -17.19 -14.16
CA ALA A 143 0.62 -16.40 -15.37
C ALA A 143 0.21 -17.26 -16.59
N ALA A 144 0.54 -18.57 -16.58
CA ALA A 144 0.00 -19.53 -17.56
C ALA A 144 -1.48 -19.86 -17.32
N GLY A 145 -2.01 -19.55 -16.14
CA GLY A 145 -3.44 -19.61 -15.80
C GLY A 145 -3.70 -20.01 -14.36
N PHE A 146 -4.43 -19.15 -13.65
CA PHE A 146 -4.84 -19.32 -12.26
C PHE A 146 -6.35 -19.06 -12.10
N PRO A 147 -6.98 -19.55 -11.03
CA PRO A 147 -8.39 -19.27 -10.75
C PRO A 147 -8.53 -17.81 -10.27
N VAL A 148 -9.47 -17.08 -10.86
CA VAL A 148 -9.86 -15.73 -10.44
C VAL A 148 -10.35 -15.78 -8.99
N SER A 149 -9.78 -14.96 -8.13
CA SER A 149 -10.20 -14.86 -6.74
C SER A 149 -11.46 -14.00 -6.58
N ARG A 150 -12.09 -14.06 -5.40
CA ARG A 150 -13.28 -13.27 -5.06
C ARG A 150 -13.04 -11.78 -5.25
N ASP A 151 -11.90 -11.27 -4.77
CA ASP A 151 -11.56 -9.86 -4.82
C ASP A 151 -11.28 -9.39 -6.26
N LEU A 152 -10.54 -10.20 -7.01
CA LEU A 152 -10.30 -9.94 -8.43
C LEU A 152 -11.61 -9.96 -9.24
N ALA A 153 -12.49 -10.95 -9.03
CA ALA A 153 -13.79 -11.02 -9.70
C ALA A 153 -14.65 -9.78 -9.46
N TRP A 154 -14.69 -9.31 -8.20
CA TRP A 154 -15.39 -8.09 -7.85
C TRP A 154 -14.82 -6.86 -8.57
N SER A 155 -13.48 -6.74 -8.60
CA SER A 155 -12.78 -5.62 -9.24
C SER A 155 -12.97 -5.62 -10.76
N LEU A 156 -12.96 -6.81 -11.40
CA LEU A 156 -13.23 -6.97 -12.82
C LEU A 156 -14.66 -6.55 -13.18
N ALA A 157 -15.64 -6.95 -12.37
CA ALA A 157 -17.04 -6.59 -12.60
C ALA A 157 -17.28 -5.09 -12.45
N ARG A 158 -16.71 -4.46 -11.40
CA ARG A 158 -16.88 -3.03 -11.13
C ARG A 158 -16.10 -2.16 -12.12
N GLY A 159 -14.90 -2.59 -12.53
CA GLY A 159 -14.04 -1.89 -13.49
C GLY A 159 -14.33 -2.20 -14.96
N ALA A 160 -15.39 -2.96 -15.28
CA ALA A 160 -15.59 -3.52 -16.61
C ALA A 160 -15.59 -2.47 -17.75
N ASP A 161 -16.17 -1.30 -17.54
CA ASP A 161 -16.22 -0.24 -18.56
C ASP A 161 -14.84 0.39 -18.77
N ARG A 162 -14.09 0.62 -17.69
CA ARG A 162 -12.71 1.08 -17.75
C ARG A 162 -11.81 0.06 -18.44
N LEU A 163 -11.95 -1.22 -18.12
CA LEU A 163 -11.17 -2.29 -18.77
C LEU A 163 -11.46 -2.41 -20.26
N ARG A 164 -12.71 -2.19 -20.68
CA ARG A 164 -13.10 -2.20 -22.10
C ARG A 164 -12.57 -1.00 -22.88
N SER A 165 -12.25 0.09 -22.22
CA SER A 165 -11.75 1.30 -22.89
C SER A 165 -10.32 1.15 -23.45
N ASP A 166 -9.54 0.18 -22.91
CA ASP A 166 -8.20 -0.15 -23.42
C ASP A 166 -8.21 -1.54 -24.07
N PRO A 167 -7.79 -1.66 -25.34
CA PRO A 167 -7.81 -2.95 -26.05
C PRO A 167 -6.96 -4.05 -25.40
N GLY A 168 -5.83 -3.68 -24.76
CA GLY A 168 -4.94 -4.60 -24.08
C GLY A 168 -5.57 -5.16 -22.80
N LEU A 169 -6.13 -4.29 -21.96
CA LEU A 169 -6.88 -4.70 -20.76
C LEU A 169 -8.13 -5.51 -21.13
N ALA A 170 -8.89 -5.08 -22.14
CA ALA A 170 -10.07 -5.78 -22.59
C ALA A 170 -9.74 -7.22 -23.02
N GLN A 171 -8.68 -7.40 -23.81
CA GLN A 171 -8.25 -8.71 -24.30
C GLN A 171 -7.89 -9.67 -23.15
N VAL A 172 -7.21 -9.18 -22.10
CA VAL A 172 -6.70 -10.01 -21.02
C VAL A 172 -7.75 -10.24 -19.93
N PHE A 173 -8.47 -9.18 -19.52
CA PHE A 173 -9.27 -9.18 -18.30
C PHE A 173 -10.79 -9.23 -18.53
N VAL A 174 -11.25 -8.99 -19.77
CA VAL A 174 -12.68 -9.04 -20.10
C VAL A 174 -12.97 -10.21 -21.04
N GLY A 175 -12.15 -10.44 -22.10
CA GLY A 175 -12.33 -11.50 -23.06
C GLY A 175 -13.70 -11.47 -23.73
N GLU A 176 -14.32 -12.65 -23.92
CA GLU A 176 -15.68 -12.82 -24.48
C GLU A 176 -16.80 -12.56 -23.46
N GLY A 177 -16.47 -12.36 -22.17
CA GLY A 177 -17.42 -12.11 -21.08
C GLY A 177 -16.73 -11.77 -19.77
N ALA A 178 -17.50 -11.28 -18.77
CA ALA A 178 -16.95 -11.00 -17.45
C ALA A 178 -16.47 -12.29 -16.77
N LEU A 179 -15.22 -12.29 -16.31
CA LEU A 179 -14.68 -13.37 -15.52
C LEU A 179 -15.27 -13.35 -14.11
N SER A 180 -15.70 -14.51 -13.64
CA SER A 180 -16.24 -14.76 -12.31
C SER A 180 -15.22 -15.47 -11.41
N GLU A 181 -15.48 -15.49 -10.11
CA GLU A 181 -14.68 -16.26 -9.16
C GLU A 181 -14.57 -17.73 -9.60
N GLY A 182 -13.35 -18.25 -9.63
CA GLY A 182 -13.01 -19.60 -10.06
C GLY A 182 -12.75 -19.76 -11.55
N ASP A 183 -13.11 -18.79 -12.39
CA ASP A 183 -12.76 -18.80 -13.82
C ASP A 183 -11.24 -18.72 -14.00
N ARG A 184 -10.75 -19.26 -15.12
CA ARG A 184 -9.32 -19.29 -15.40
C ARG A 184 -8.88 -18.00 -16.10
N LEU A 185 -8.01 -17.23 -15.46
CA LEU A 185 -7.33 -16.08 -16.06
C LEU A 185 -5.89 -16.46 -16.46
N ALA A 186 -5.50 -16.16 -17.69
CA ALA A 186 -4.14 -16.33 -18.19
C ALA A 186 -3.56 -15.03 -18.74
N GLN A 187 -2.27 -14.79 -18.47
CA GLN A 187 -1.52 -13.58 -18.85
C GLN A 187 -0.25 -13.98 -19.63
N PRO A 188 -0.38 -14.49 -20.87
CA PRO A 188 0.75 -15.11 -21.58
C PRO A 188 1.87 -14.13 -21.94
N ALA A 189 1.56 -12.85 -22.17
CA ALA A 189 2.59 -11.82 -22.38
C ALA A 189 3.38 -11.56 -21.10
N LEU A 190 2.70 -11.40 -19.96
CA LEU A 190 3.32 -11.26 -18.65
C LEU A 190 4.18 -12.48 -18.28
N ALA A 191 3.72 -13.70 -18.59
CA ALA A 191 4.51 -14.91 -18.38
C ALA A 191 5.85 -14.89 -19.13
N ARG A 192 5.90 -14.32 -20.33
CA ARG A 192 7.18 -14.13 -21.07
C ARG A 192 8.06 -13.09 -20.41
N THR A 193 7.49 -11.98 -20.00
CA THR A 193 8.18 -10.91 -19.25
C THR A 193 8.82 -11.45 -17.98
N LEU A 194 8.08 -12.22 -17.17
CA LEU A 194 8.59 -12.80 -15.93
C LEU A 194 9.74 -13.80 -16.20
N ARG A 195 9.71 -14.59 -17.30
CA ARG A 195 10.84 -15.46 -17.67
C ARG A 195 12.09 -14.65 -18.01
N ILE A 196 11.95 -13.58 -18.79
CA ILE A 196 13.07 -12.68 -19.10
C ILE A 196 13.65 -12.10 -17.81
N LEU A 197 12.82 -11.60 -16.89
CA LEU A 197 13.27 -11.07 -15.61
C LEU A 197 13.94 -12.12 -14.71
N ALA A 198 13.45 -13.35 -14.74
CA ALA A 198 14.05 -14.46 -14.00
C ALA A 198 15.43 -14.85 -14.53
N ASP A 199 15.60 -14.87 -15.84
CA ASP A 199 16.83 -15.36 -16.50
C ASP A 199 17.88 -14.25 -16.67
N ASP A 200 17.47 -13.04 -17.07
CA ASP A 200 18.36 -11.93 -17.44
C ASP A 200 18.46 -10.86 -16.34
N GLY A 201 17.61 -10.95 -15.30
CA GLY A 201 17.61 -10.02 -14.17
C GLY A 201 16.93 -8.68 -14.45
N PRO A 202 16.98 -7.76 -13.46
CA PRO A 202 16.28 -6.45 -13.53
C PRO A 202 16.74 -5.55 -14.68
N ASP A 203 18.00 -5.64 -15.07
CA ASP A 203 18.58 -4.81 -16.14
C ASP A 203 17.95 -5.08 -17.51
N ALA A 204 17.32 -6.24 -17.71
CA ALA A 204 16.52 -6.52 -18.90
C ALA A 204 15.38 -5.49 -19.08
N PHE A 205 14.82 -4.97 -17.98
CA PHE A 205 13.78 -3.95 -18.00
C PHE A 205 14.36 -2.53 -17.99
N TYR A 206 15.34 -2.23 -17.12
CA TYR A 206 15.80 -0.86 -16.94
C TYR A 206 16.84 -0.39 -17.98
N GLY A 207 17.36 -1.27 -18.81
CA GLY A 207 18.33 -0.91 -19.85
C GLY A 207 18.36 -1.84 -21.04
N GLY A 208 17.60 -2.95 -20.99
CA GLY A 208 17.57 -3.97 -22.03
C GLY A 208 16.36 -3.88 -22.96
N ASP A 209 16.23 -4.90 -23.80
CA ASP A 209 15.19 -5.00 -24.84
C ASP A 209 13.76 -5.04 -24.27
N LEU A 210 13.58 -5.60 -23.07
CA LEU A 210 12.26 -5.65 -22.42
C LEU A 210 11.77 -4.25 -22.11
N GLY A 211 12.62 -3.41 -21.51
CA GLY A 211 12.29 -2.02 -21.22
C GLY A 211 12.10 -1.17 -22.46
N ALA A 212 12.92 -1.38 -23.50
CA ALA A 212 12.75 -0.69 -24.78
C ALA A 212 11.36 -0.97 -25.40
N ARG A 213 10.94 -2.26 -25.43
CA ARG A 213 9.60 -2.64 -25.93
C ARG A 213 8.49 -2.02 -25.10
N PHE A 214 8.60 -2.04 -23.77
CA PHE A 214 7.62 -1.43 -22.87
C PHE A 214 7.47 0.06 -23.13
N VAL A 215 8.58 0.80 -23.20
CA VAL A 215 8.57 2.25 -23.47
C VAL A 215 8.01 2.56 -24.86
N ASP A 216 8.45 1.84 -25.89
CA ASP A 216 7.97 2.05 -27.26
C ASP A 216 6.46 1.80 -27.37
N GLY A 217 5.95 0.74 -26.71
CA GLY A 217 4.53 0.47 -26.62
C GLY A 217 3.77 1.60 -25.92
N LEU A 218 4.22 2.04 -24.74
CA LEU A 218 3.58 3.13 -24.00
C LEU A 218 3.59 4.47 -24.74
N ARG A 219 4.65 4.77 -25.51
CA ARG A 219 4.73 5.99 -26.31
C ARG A 219 3.67 6.01 -27.41
N THR A 220 3.34 4.86 -28.01
CA THR A 220 2.23 4.78 -28.98
C THR A 220 0.87 5.05 -28.33
N LEU A 221 0.77 4.86 -27.01
CA LEU A 221 -0.41 5.14 -26.18
C LEU A 221 -0.39 6.55 -25.58
N GLY A 222 0.65 7.36 -25.86
CA GLY A 222 0.75 8.76 -25.46
C GLY A 222 1.49 9.03 -24.15
N ALA A 223 2.17 8.03 -23.56
CA ALA A 223 2.98 8.26 -22.37
C ALA A 223 4.28 9.00 -22.69
N PRO A 224 4.70 9.99 -21.89
CA PRO A 224 5.93 10.75 -22.11
C PRO A 224 7.20 10.01 -21.65
N LEU A 225 7.09 8.76 -21.22
CA LEU A 225 8.17 7.94 -20.68
C LEU A 225 9.20 7.59 -21.76
N THR A 226 10.49 7.62 -21.40
CA THR A 226 11.61 7.26 -22.27
C THR A 226 12.46 6.15 -21.65
N ILE A 227 13.29 5.48 -22.48
CA ILE A 227 14.22 4.47 -21.98
C ILE A 227 15.28 5.08 -21.04
N GLN A 228 15.62 6.35 -21.22
CA GLN A 228 16.53 7.08 -20.34
C GLN A 228 15.93 7.27 -18.94
N ASP A 229 14.63 7.48 -18.84
CA ASP A 229 13.93 7.55 -17.55
C ASP A 229 14.01 6.21 -16.80
N LEU A 230 13.81 5.08 -17.52
CA LEU A 230 14.00 3.75 -16.93
C LEU A 230 15.45 3.53 -16.47
N GLN A 231 16.43 3.84 -17.33
CA GLN A 231 17.86 3.67 -17.03
C GLN A 231 18.34 4.47 -15.82
N ALA A 232 17.75 5.63 -15.59
CA ALA A 232 18.08 6.50 -14.46
C ALA A 232 17.48 6.02 -13.13
N HIS A 233 16.53 5.07 -13.15
CA HIS A 233 15.84 4.64 -11.94
C HIS A 233 16.70 3.73 -11.06
N THR A 234 16.71 4.05 -9.76
CA THR A 234 17.34 3.25 -8.70
C THR A 234 16.39 3.18 -7.49
N ALA A 235 16.46 2.06 -6.76
CA ALA A 235 15.84 1.98 -5.44
C ALA A 235 16.78 2.60 -4.40
N ASP A 236 16.23 3.46 -3.55
CA ASP A 236 16.98 4.09 -2.45
C ASP A 236 16.93 3.21 -1.21
N LEU A 237 18.09 3.06 -0.55
CA LEU A 237 18.23 2.41 0.75
C LEU A 237 18.42 3.50 1.81
N LEU A 238 17.44 3.68 2.67
CA LEU A 238 17.34 4.81 3.59
C LEU A 238 17.29 4.32 5.05
N PRO A 239 17.72 5.13 6.01
CA PRO A 239 17.36 4.90 7.41
C PRO A 239 15.84 5.06 7.56
N PRO A 240 15.15 4.15 8.31
CA PRO A 240 13.73 4.31 8.57
C PRO A 240 13.46 5.56 9.41
N LEU A 241 12.30 6.19 9.20
CA LEU A 241 11.79 7.21 10.11
C LEU A 241 11.21 6.50 11.35
N ARG A 242 11.51 7.00 12.52
CA ARG A 242 11.14 6.37 13.80
C ARG A 242 10.37 7.32 14.69
N GLY A 243 9.38 6.76 15.39
CA GLY A 243 8.66 7.40 16.47
C GLY A 243 8.48 6.44 17.63
N ARG A 244 8.21 6.98 18.81
CA ARG A 244 7.93 6.20 20.00
C ARG A 244 6.45 6.28 20.33
N TYR A 245 5.87 5.15 20.71
CA TYR A 245 4.52 5.05 21.25
C TYR A 245 4.55 4.11 22.46
N ARG A 246 4.36 4.67 23.65
CA ARG A 246 4.50 3.93 24.93
C ARG A 246 5.88 3.24 25.04
N ASP A 247 5.90 1.92 25.14
CA ASP A 247 7.10 1.08 25.19
C ASP A 247 7.55 0.55 23.80
N LEU A 248 6.90 1.03 22.74
CA LEU A 248 7.16 0.60 21.38
C LEU A 248 7.95 1.65 20.59
N ASP A 249 8.95 1.20 19.82
CA ASP A 249 9.59 1.95 18.77
C ASP A 249 8.95 1.57 17.43
N VAL A 250 8.22 2.50 16.81
CA VAL A 250 7.54 2.31 15.53
C VAL A 250 8.38 2.90 14.41
N SER A 251 8.67 2.10 13.40
CA SER A 251 9.47 2.48 12.25
C SER A 251 8.64 2.42 10.97
N VAL A 252 8.78 3.44 10.12
CA VAL A 252 8.12 3.56 8.82
C VAL A 252 9.11 4.02 7.76
N THR A 253 8.73 3.94 6.48
CA THR A 253 9.52 4.57 5.41
C THR A 253 9.45 6.10 5.50
N PRO A 254 10.58 6.82 5.29
CA PRO A 254 10.59 8.28 5.28
C PRO A 254 9.88 8.85 4.03
N PRO A 255 9.68 10.17 3.89
CA PRO A 255 9.24 10.79 2.65
C PRO A 255 10.09 10.37 1.43
N CYS A 256 9.51 10.21 0.22
CA CYS A 256 8.16 10.68 -0.18
C CYS A 256 6.98 9.85 0.38
N SER A 257 7.20 8.85 1.24
CA SER A 257 6.14 8.09 1.90
C SER A 257 5.42 8.91 2.99
N GLN A 258 4.12 8.65 3.18
CA GLN A 258 3.29 9.30 4.21
C GLN A 258 3.47 8.70 5.62
N GLY A 259 4.47 7.87 5.87
CA GLY A 259 4.64 7.14 7.13
C GLY A 259 4.65 8.01 8.39
N PHE A 260 5.13 9.25 8.28
CA PHE A 260 5.17 10.19 9.42
C PHE A 260 3.77 10.49 10.00
N VAL A 261 2.70 10.41 9.20
CA VAL A 261 1.31 10.63 9.65
C VAL A 261 0.92 9.64 10.75
N LEU A 262 1.34 8.36 10.61
CA LEU A 262 1.14 7.36 11.66
C LEU A 262 1.89 7.75 12.93
N LEU A 263 3.14 8.20 12.81
CA LEU A 263 3.97 8.56 13.96
C LEU A 263 3.43 9.80 14.69
N GLU A 264 2.98 10.82 13.95
CA GLU A 264 2.30 11.99 14.51
C GLU A 264 1.03 11.60 15.26
N ALA A 265 0.19 10.75 14.63
CA ALA A 265 -1.06 10.33 15.22
C ALA A 265 -0.84 9.52 16.51
N LEU A 266 0.14 8.60 16.53
CA LEU A 266 0.50 7.84 17.72
C LEU A 266 1.05 8.75 18.83
N ALA A 267 1.91 9.71 18.50
CA ALA A 267 2.46 10.68 19.47
C ALA A 267 1.35 11.58 20.06
N ALA A 268 0.41 12.03 19.24
CA ALA A 268 -0.73 12.83 19.68
C ALA A 268 -1.68 12.00 20.56
N LEU A 269 -1.94 10.76 20.21
CA LEU A 269 -2.75 9.81 20.99
C LEU A 269 -2.16 9.63 22.40
N GLU A 270 -0.86 9.38 22.50
CA GLU A 270 -0.18 9.24 23.80
C GLU A 270 -0.22 10.55 24.60
N ARG A 271 0.06 11.70 23.98
CA ARG A 271 0.05 13.00 24.65
C ARG A 271 -1.32 13.39 25.17
N LEU A 272 -2.39 13.12 24.43
CA LEU A 272 -3.76 13.43 24.84
C LEU A 272 -4.29 12.49 25.92
N ALA A 273 -3.64 11.34 26.10
CA ALA A 273 -3.97 10.31 27.09
C ALA A 273 -5.45 9.86 27.02
N ILE A 274 -5.99 9.77 25.80
CA ILE A 274 -7.35 9.30 25.53
C ILE A 274 -7.41 7.77 25.45
N ASP A 275 -8.62 7.22 25.48
CA ASP A 275 -8.82 5.80 25.22
C ASP A 275 -8.42 5.49 23.77
N PRO A 276 -7.45 4.59 23.56
CA PRO A 276 -6.95 4.28 22.23
C PRO A 276 -7.89 3.39 21.40
N ASP A 277 -8.93 2.78 22.01
CA ASP A 277 -9.84 1.89 21.29
C ASP A 277 -10.59 2.63 20.19
N PRO A 278 -10.41 2.26 18.90
CA PRO A 278 -11.17 2.87 17.81
C PRO A 278 -12.69 2.65 17.89
N ALA A 279 -13.14 1.70 18.71
CA ALA A 279 -14.54 1.45 19.03
C ALA A 279 -14.95 2.00 20.41
N GLY A 280 -14.04 2.71 21.08
CA GLY A 280 -14.19 3.25 22.42
C GLY A 280 -14.84 4.65 22.46
N PRO A 281 -14.93 5.23 23.67
CA PRO A 281 -15.60 6.51 23.89
C PRO A 281 -14.89 7.70 23.25
N ASP A 282 -13.58 7.62 23.02
CA ASP A 282 -12.76 8.71 22.44
C ASP A 282 -12.55 8.59 20.93
N ALA A 283 -13.28 7.69 20.23
CA ALA A 283 -13.13 7.47 18.80
C ALA A 283 -13.28 8.75 17.96
N ALA A 284 -14.15 9.68 18.36
CA ALA A 284 -14.29 10.96 17.68
C ALA A 284 -13.03 11.86 17.84
N THR A 285 -12.41 11.85 19.01
CA THR A 285 -11.13 12.52 19.25
C THR A 285 -10.02 11.89 18.42
N LEU A 286 -9.98 10.56 18.33
CA LEU A 286 -9.04 9.83 17.49
C LEU A 286 -9.23 10.20 16.00
N ALA A 287 -10.47 10.34 15.53
CA ALA A 287 -10.77 10.81 14.17
C ALA A 287 -10.21 12.22 13.90
N ARG A 288 -10.30 13.13 14.88
CA ARG A 288 -9.70 14.48 14.78
C ARG A 288 -8.18 14.46 14.76
N ILE A 289 -7.55 13.58 15.54
CA ILE A 289 -6.08 13.37 15.48
C ILE A 289 -5.68 12.98 14.04
N LEU A 290 -6.34 11.96 13.49
CA LEU A 290 -6.05 11.45 12.14
C LEU A 290 -6.30 12.50 11.06
N MET A 291 -7.34 13.31 11.21
CA MET A 291 -7.64 14.44 10.32
C MET A 291 -6.53 15.51 10.37
N ALA A 292 -6.08 15.88 11.56
CA ALA A 292 -5.04 16.89 11.74
C ALA A 292 -3.68 16.45 11.17
N ALA A 293 -3.26 15.21 11.46
CA ALA A 293 -2.04 14.64 10.90
C ALA A 293 -2.12 14.47 9.36
N SER A 294 -3.31 14.15 8.82
CA SER A 294 -3.53 14.10 7.38
C SER A 294 -3.42 15.48 6.72
N ALA A 295 -3.84 16.56 7.41
CA ALA A 295 -3.68 17.92 6.91
C ALA A 295 -2.20 18.34 6.80
N ASP A 296 -1.33 17.86 7.71
CA ASP A 296 0.11 18.08 7.61
C ASP A 296 0.72 17.32 6.43
N ARG A 297 0.28 16.08 6.18
CA ARG A 297 0.63 15.36 4.96
C ARG A 297 0.30 16.17 3.71
N ASP A 298 -0.93 16.61 3.59
CA ASP A 298 -1.42 17.29 2.38
C ASP A 298 -0.72 18.63 2.14
N ARG A 299 -0.24 19.28 3.22
CA ARG A 299 0.53 20.53 3.15
C ARG A 299 2.00 20.34 2.82
N HIS A 300 2.62 19.26 3.28
CA HIS A 300 4.08 19.16 3.35
C HIS A 300 4.68 18.01 2.54
N LEU A 301 3.94 16.89 2.34
CA LEU A 301 4.50 15.69 1.72
C LEU A 301 4.79 15.90 0.23
N ALA A 302 6.01 15.60 -0.15
CA ALA A 302 6.52 15.67 -1.52
C ALA A 302 7.79 14.83 -1.65
N ASP A 303 8.42 14.87 -2.82
CA ASP A 303 9.84 14.49 -2.97
C ASP A 303 10.66 15.19 -1.88
N PRO A 304 11.52 14.46 -1.13
CA PRO A 304 12.31 15.05 -0.05
C PRO A 304 13.09 16.32 -0.44
N GLU A 305 13.58 16.38 -1.69
CA GLU A 305 14.31 17.55 -2.22
C GLU A 305 13.39 18.77 -2.43
N SER A 306 12.07 18.57 -2.47
CA SER A 306 11.07 19.62 -2.66
C SER A 306 10.33 19.99 -1.38
N MET A 307 10.44 19.20 -0.32
CA MET A 307 9.83 19.52 0.97
C MET A 307 10.43 20.81 1.56
N ARG A 308 9.58 21.69 2.11
CA ARG A 308 9.99 22.97 2.70
C ARG A 308 10.39 22.86 4.16
N ILE A 309 10.12 21.72 4.77
CA ILE A 309 10.44 21.41 6.15
C ILE A 309 11.13 20.06 6.23
N HIS A 310 11.92 19.85 7.25
CA HIS A 310 12.42 18.52 7.56
C HIS A 310 11.32 17.71 8.26
N VAL A 311 11.05 16.48 7.81
CA VAL A 311 9.93 15.67 8.33
C VAL A 311 9.97 15.47 9.85
N THR A 312 11.16 15.43 10.45
CA THR A 312 11.29 15.26 11.91
C THR A 312 10.71 16.44 12.70
N SER A 313 10.59 17.64 12.09
CA SER A 313 9.96 18.77 12.77
C SER A 313 8.46 18.57 13.02
N LEU A 314 7.81 17.70 12.25
CA LEU A 314 6.43 17.27 12.47
C LEU A 314 6.29 16.28 13.65
N LEU A 315 7.39 15.69 14.09
CA LEU A 315 7.44 14.77 15.23
C LEU A 315 8.00 15.42 16.50
N ASP A 316 8.37 16.71 16.44
CA ASP A 316 8.89 17.45 17.59
C ASP A 316 7.78 17.69 18.61
N GLU A 317 8.15 17.72 19.90
CA GLU A 317 7.20 17.92 21.01
C GLU A 317 6.34 19.17 20.85
N GLY A 318 6.91 20.26 20.33
CA GLY A 318 6.20 21.52 20.10
C GLY A 318 5.11 21.39 19.03
N HIS A 319 5.39 20.67 17.94
CA HIS A 319 4.42 20.41 16.88
C HIS A 319 3.30 19.49 17.38
N ILE A 320 3.64 18.38 18.05
CA ILE A 320 2.65 17.45 18.62
C ILE A 320 1.77 18.14 19.68
N ALA A 321 2.32 19.10 20.44
CA ALA A 321 1.53 19.90 21.37
C ALA A 321 0.51 20.78 20.63
N ALA A 322 0.95 21.48 19.57
CA ALA A 322 0.09 22.33 18.76
C ALA A 322 -1.01 21.51 18.06
N LEU A 323 -0.69 20.33 17.53
CA LEU A 323 -1.66 19.39 16.96
C LEU A 323 -2.71 18.99 18.02
N GLY A 324 -2.26 18.68 19.25
CA GLY A 324 -3.17 18.37 20.37
C GLY A 324 -4.11 19.53 20.72
N ASP A 325 -3.67 20.78 20.60
CA ASP A 325 -4.52 21.95 20.82
C ASP A 325 -5.57 22.13 19.71
N VAL A 326 -5.18 21.88 18.44
CA VAL A 326 -6.14 21.84 17.31
C VAL A 326 -7.20 20.77 17.54
N VAL A 327 -6.81 19.58 17.98
CA VAL A 327 -7.71 18.45 18.25
C VAL A 327 -8.71 18.76 19.38
N ARG A 328 -8.31 19.54 20.41
CA ARG A 328 -9.22 19.97 21.50
C ARG A 328 -10.19 21.06 21.07
N GLY A 329 -9.90 21.79 20.00
CA GLY A 329 -10.81 22.77 19.42
C GLY A 329 -12.06 22.10 18.84
N ARG A 330 -13.16 22.87 18.67
CA ARG A 330 -14.31 22.39 17.88
C ARG A 330 -13.96 22.48 16.39
N LEU A 331 -14.51 21.54 15.60
CA LEU A 331 -14.49 21.69 14.15
C LEU A 331 -15.31 22.95 13.80
N ASP A 332 -14.67 23.97 13.22
CA ASP A 332 -15.36 25.16 12.76
C ASP A 332 -16.30 24.80 11.59
N GLU A 333 -17.53 25.29 11.62
CA GLU A 333 -18.58 25.04 10.59
C GLU A 333 -18.23 25.64 9.20
N HIS A 334 -16.98 26.07 8.95
CA HIS A 334 -16.62 26.98 7.85
C HIS A 334 -15.62 26.45 6.81
N THR A 335 -15.59 25.16 6.54
CA THR A 335 -14.84 24.66 5.36
C THR A 335 -15.70 23.72 4.50
N ALA A 336 -16.84 24.22 4.06
CA ALA A 336 -17.73 23.49 3.18
C ALA A 336 -17.39 23.72 1.70
N SER A 337 -16.45 22.95 1.17
CA SER A 337 -16.53 22.54 -0.23
C SER A 337 -16.94 21.06 -0.22
N GLY A 338 -18.12 20.75 -0.75
CA GLY A 338 -18.62 19.38 -0.78
C GLY A 338 -17.66 18.43 -1.49
N PRO A 339 -17.82 17.11 -1.30
CA PRO A 339 -17.03 16.13 -2.02
C PRO A 339 -17.19 16.43 -3.51
N GLY A 340 -16.08 16.80 -4.17
CA GLY A 340 -16.06 16.76 -5.62
C GLY A 340 -16.39 15.33 -6.02
N ASP A 341 -17.23 15.15 -7.04
CA ASP A 341 -17.51 13.85 -7.69
C ASP A 341 -16.20 13.28 -8.28
N ARG A 342 -15.22 12.98 -7.42
CA ARG A 342 -14.16 12.07 -7.81
C ARG A 342 -14.77 10.68 -7.74
N ALA A 343 -14.82 10.03 -8.90
CA ALA A 343 -15.11 8.61 -8.96
C ALA A 343 -14.33 7.91 -7.84
N ASP A 344 -15.02 7.10 -7.03
CA ASP A 344 -14.43 6.22 -6.01
C ASP A 344 -13.33 5.37 -6.67
N LEU A 345 -12.12 5.91 -6.78
CA LEU A 345 -10.93 5.14 -7.15
C LEU A 345 -10.27 4.75 -5.82
N PRO A 346 -10.62 3.58 -5.26
CA PRO A 346 -9.94 3.10 -4.07
C PRO A 346 -8.47 2.90 -4.42
N GLY A 347 -7.57 3.46 -3.61
CA GLY A 347 -6.14 3.21 -3.72
C GLY A 347 -5.87 1.71 -3.68
N ASP A 348 -5.46 1.13 -4.81
CA ASP A 348 -5.26 -0.30 -4.95
C ASP A 348 -3.80 -0.64 -4.73
N THR A 349 -3.56 -1.52 -3.77
CA THR A 349 -2.25 -1.77 -3.16
C THR A 349 -2.27 -3.17 -2.54
N ILE A 350 -1.12 -3.83 -2.49
CA ILE A 350 -0.94 -4.99 -1.62
C ILE A 350 0.05 -4.67 -0.50
N ALA A 351 -0.19 -5.25 0.67
CA ALA A 351 0.78 -5.36 1.73
C ALA A 351 1.06 -6.83 2.03
N LEU A 352 2.28 -7.13 2.43
CA LEU A 352 2.66 -8.44 2.95
C LEU A 352 3.68 -8.27 4.07
N VAL A 353 3.68 -9.21 5.00
CA VAL A 353 4.62 -9.27 6.10
C VAL A 353 5.18 -10.68 6.25
N ALA A 354 6.48 -10.81 6.52
CA ALA A 354 7.15 -12.08 6.76
C ALA A 354 8.23 -11.94 7.83
N ALA A 355 8.37 -12.92 8.69
CA ALA A 355 9.48 -12.99 9.66
C ALA A 355 9.86 -14.44 9.96
N ASP A 356 11.11 -14.63 10.43
CA ASP A 356 11.62 -15.94 10.81
C ASP A 356 12.45 -15.92 12.11
N ALA A 357 12.73 -17.11 12.61
CA ALA A 357 13.47 -17.33 13.85
C ALA A 357 14.97 -16.99 13.74
N ASP A 358 15.50 -16.81 12.53
CA ASP A 358 16.87 -16.35 12.32
C ASP A 358 16.99 -14.83 12.50
N GLY A 359 15.86 -14.12 12.70
CA GLY A 359 15.80 -12.69 12.98
C GLY A 359 15.56 -11.81 11.75
N TRP A 360 15.27 -12.40 10.60
CA TRP A 360 14.81 -11.64 9.44
C TRP A 360 13.37 -11.20 9.61
N GLY A 361 13.09 -9.97 9.19
CA GLY A 361 11.74 -9.41 9.17
C GLY A 361 11.53 -8.50 7.96
N VAL A 362 10.40 -8.63 7.28
CA VAL A 362 10.04 -7.84 6.10
C VAL A 362 8.60 -7.38 6.19
N SER A 363 8.38 -6.07 6.07
CA SER A 363 7.10 -5.49 5.69
C SER A 363 7.26 -4.86 4.31
N LEU A 364 6.45 -5.28 3.33
CA LEU A 364 6.55 -4.85 1.94
C LEU A 364 5.18 -4.43 1.43
N ILE A 365 5.15 -3.31 0.71
CA ILE A 365 3.95 -2.77 0.08
C ILE A 365 4.26 -2.48 -1.38
N GLU A 366 3.40 -2.97 -2.29
CA GLU A 366 3.50 -2.78 -3.74
C GLU A 366 2.16 -2.31 -4.30
N SER A 367 2.19 -1.43 -5.33
CA SER A 367 0.98 -0.77 -5.77
C SER A 367 1.03 -0.34 -7.23
N LEU A 368 -0.12 -0.44 -7.90
CA LEU A 368 -0.42 0.28 -9.14
C LEU A 368 -1.08 1.65 -8.88
N TYR A 369 -1.37 2.00 -7.64
CA TYR A 369 -2.11 3.15 -7.11
C TYR A 369 -3.62 3.03 -7.31
N SER A 370 -4.16 3.24 -8.52
CA SER A 370 -5.58 2.98 -8.82
C SER A 370 -5.78 1.57 -9.37
N GLY A 371 -7.00 1.06 -9.31
CA GLY A 371 -7.35 -0.25 -9.89
C GLY A 371 -6.94 -0.38 -11.35
N PHE A 372 -6.07 -1.34 -11.65
CA PHE A 372 -5.43 -1.51 -12.95
C PHE A 372 -4.61 -0.28 -13.40
N GLY A 373 -4.04 0.47 -12.45
CA GLY A 373 -3.09 1.55 -12.68
C GLY A 373 -3.59 2.63 -13.63
N ALA A 374 -2.80 2.98 -14.63
CA ALA A 374 -3.14 4.00 -15.62
C ALA A 374 -4.33 3.64 -16.53
N GLY A 375 -4.93 2.46 -16.36
CA GLY A 375 -6.02 1.98 -17.21
C GLY A 375 -5.54 1.58 -18.61
N ILE A 376 -4.28 1.19 -18.74
CA ILE A 376 -3.62 0.82 -19.98
C ILE A 376 -2.82 -0.46 -19.75
N LEU A 377 -2.82 -1.37 -20.71
CA LEU A 377 -1.91 -2.53 -20.72
C LEU A 377 -1.00 -2.43 -21.96
N GLU A 378 0.32 -2.52 -21.77
CA GLU A 378 1.26 -2.62 -22.89
C GLU A 378 1.24 -4.05 -23.44
N PRO A 379 0.77 -4.28 -24.69
CA PRO A 379 0.41 -5.64 -25.15
C PRO A 379 1.60 -6.58 -25.38
N ALA A 380 2.79 -6.05 -25.75
CA ALA A 380 3.95 -6.90 -26.05
C ALA A 380 4.56 -7.51 -24.78
N THR A 381 4.55 -6.76 -23.69
CA THR A 381 5.09 -7.18 -22.39
C THR A 381 4.02 -7.71 -21.44
N GLY A 382 2.76 -7.31 -21.62
CA GLY A 382 1.65 -7.63 -20.70
C GLY A 382 1.71 -6.85 -19.39
N ILE A 383 2.47 -5.76 -19.34
CA ILE A 383 2.64 -4.93 -18.16
C ILE A 383 1.55 -3.87 -18.12
N VAL A 384 0.87 -3.77 -16.97
CA VAL A 384 0.00 -2.66 -16.60
C VAL A 384 0.85 -1.64 -15.84
N PRO A 385 1.05 -0.40 -16.36
CA PRO A 385 1.75 0.64 -15.63
C PRO A 385 0.87 1.28 -14.56
N HIS A 386 1.48 1.69 -13.47
CA HIS A 386 0.81 2.46 -12.42
C HIS A 386 0.45 3.88 -12.88
N ASP A 387 -0.45 4.51 -12.15
CA ASP A 387 -0.86 5.91 -12.35
C ASP A 387 -0.41 6.83 -11.20
N ARG A 388 0.73 6.53 -10.57
CA ARG A 388 1.22 7.25 -9.40
C ARG A 388 1.42 8.76 -9.63
N GLY A 389 1.64 9.20 -10.86
CA GLY A 389 1.71 10.61 -11.21
C GLY A 389 0.41 11.38 -10.93
N ALA A 390 -0.73 10.70 -10.80
CA ALA A 390 -1.99 11.33 -10.35
C ALA A 390 -1.90 11.88 -8.91
N CYS A 391 -0.91 11.46 -8.12
CA CYS A 391 -0.64 12.01 -6.79
C CYS A 391 0.01 13.40 -6.81
N PHE A 392 0.58 13.85 -7.91
CA PHE A 392 1.04 15.23 -8.03
C PHE A 392 -0.14 16.21 -8.01
N THR A 393 0.16 17.44 -7.65
CA THR A 393 -0.73 18.59 -7.93
C THR A 393 -0.17 19.40 -9.08
N LEU A 394 -1.05 20.14 -9.77
CA LEU A 394 -0.67 21.14 -10.75
C LEU A 394 -0.75 22.57 -10.16
N GLU A 395 -0.98 22.71 -8.85
CA GLU A 395 -1.02 23.98 -8.15
C GLU A 395 0.39 24.59 -8.12
N PRO A 396 0.58 25.81 -8.71
CA PRO A 396 1.88 26.44 -8.75
C PRO A 396 2.46 26.71 -7.37
N GLY A 397 3.71 26.32 -7.17
CA GLY A 397 4.43 26.56 -5.94
C GLY A 397 4.08 25.59 -4.80
N HIS A 398 3.22 24.60 -5.00
CA HIS A 398 3.02 23.55 -4.00
C HIS A 398 4.25 22.63 -3.90
N PRO A 399 4.66 22.15 -2.70
CA PRO A 399 5.80 21.22 -2.59
C PRO A 399 5.68 19.99 -3.49
N ASN A 400 4.46 19.46 -3.67
CA ASN A 400 4.17 18.31 -4.52
C ASN A 400 3.70 18.70 -5.93
N GLU A 401 4.02 19.92 -6.42
CA GLU A 401 3.76 20.30 -7.81
C GLU A 401 4.53 19.38 -8.75
N LEU A 402 3.89 18.93 -9.86
CA LEU A 402 4.53 18.13 -10.89
C LEU A 402 5.74 18.86 -11.48
N ALA A 403 6.87 18.17 -11.54
CA ALA A 403 8.05 18.62 -12.26
C ALA A 403 8.80 17.42 -12.87
N PRO A 404 9.50 17.59 -14.02
CA PRO A 404 10.34 16.57 -14.60
C PRO A 404 11.34 15.99 -13.58
N GLY A 405 11.49 14.67 -13.54
CA GLY A 405 12.44 13.98 -12.67
C GLY A 405 12.11 13.97 -11.17
N LYS A 406 10.95 14.50 -10.77
CA LYS A 406 10.51 14.56 -9.37
C LYS A 406 9.70 13.32 -8.98
N ARG A 407 9.81 12.87 -7.72
CA ARG A 407 8.94 11.86 -7.14
C ARG A 407 7.62 12.47 -6.67
N PRO A 408 6.48 11.81 -6.91
CA PRO A 408 5.21 12.23 -6.31
C PRO A 408 5.16 11.89 -4.81
N ALA A 409 4.32 12.60 -4.05
CA ALA A 409 3.90 12.15 -2.73
C ALA A 409 3.36 10.72 -2.80
N HIS A 410 3.73 9.86 -1.85
CA HIS A 410 3.45 8.44 -1.91
C HIS A 410 2.67 7.93 -0.70
N THR A 411 1.73 7.02 -0.97
CA THR A 411 0.83 6.49 0.05
C THR A 411 1.32 5.19 0.72
N LEU A 412 2.32 4.52 0.16
CA LEU A 412 2.83 3.24 0.68
C LEU A 412 3.67 3.48 1.93
N MET A 413 3.36 2.77 3.03
CA MET A 413 4.04 2.95 4.31
C MET A 413 4.14 1.63 5.10
N PRO A 414 5.07 0.73 4.77
CA PRO A 414 5.33 -0.45 5.58
C PRO A 414 5.72 -0.06 7.01
N VAL A 415 5.38 -0.92 7.98
CA VAL A 415 5.56 -0.66 9.41
C VAL A 415 6.34 -1.80 10.06
N ALA A 416 7.31 -1.44 10.92
CA ALA A 416 8.00 -2.37 11.82
C ALA A 416 7.94 -1.85 13.25
N VAL A 417 7.65 -2.74 14.19
CA VAL A 417 7.47 -2.42 15.61
C VAL A 417 8.51 -3.16 16.45
N HIS A 418 9.24 -2.42 17.26
CA HIS A 418 10.23 -2.96 18.19
C HIS A 418 9.84 -2.67 19.64
N ARG A 419 10.30 -3.52 20.54
CA ARG A 419 10.25 -3.33 21.99
C ARG A 419 11.61 -3.72 22.56
N ASP A 420 12.24 -2.82 23.28
CA ASP A 420 13.59 -3.02 23.85
C ASP A 420 14.62 -3.49 22.80
N GLY A 421 14.49 -2.98 21.57
CA GLY A 421 15.36 -3.31 20.43
C GLY A 421 15.01 -4.63 19.69
N ALA A 422 14.12 -5.46 20.23
CA ALA A 422 13.65 -6.67 19.57
C ALA A 422 12.48 -6.38 18.63
N LEU A 423 12.45 -7.01 17.45
CA LEU A 423 11.30 -6.96 16.55
C LEU A 423 10.12 -7.72 17.18
N VAL A 424 9.00 -7.04 17.40
CA VAL A 424 7.79 -7.59 18.00
C VAL A 424 6.58 -7.56 17.07
N GLY A 425 6.68 -6.86 15.94
CA GLY A 425 5.61 -6.83 14.96
C GLY A 425 5.99 -6.21 13.63
N LEU A 426 5.27 -6.61 12.60
CA LEU A 426 5.31 -6.06 11.24
C LEU A 426 3.88 -5.84 10.78
N ALA A 427 3.62 -4.69 10.18
CA ALA A 427 2.29 -4.36 9.66
C ALA A 427 2.38 -3.68 8.30
N GLY A 428 1.29 -3.68 7.59
CA GLY A 428 1.10 -2.95 6.35
C GLY A 428 -0.31 -3.15 5.82
N THR A 429 -0.79 -2.22 5.02
CA THR A 429 -2.17 -2.25 4.56
C THR A 429 -2.35 -1.69 3.15
N ARG A 430 -3.37 -2.16 2.45
CA ARG A 430 -4.02 -1.40 1.39
C ARG A 430 -4.87 -0.31 2.04
N GLY A 431 -4.96 0.85 1.42
CA GLY A 431 -5.86 1.90 1.93
C GLY A 431 -5.57 3.29 1.40
N GLY A 432 -4.67 3.44 0.42
CA GLY A 432 -4.34 4.74 -0.15
C GLY A 432 -3.96 5.76 0.95
N HIS A 433 -4.63 6.90 0.98
CA HIS A 433 -4.42 7.93 2.02
C HIS A 433 -4.87 7.49 3.42
N GLY A 434 -5.71 6.46 3.53
CA GLY A 434 -6.17 5.88 4.80
C GLY A 434 -5.18 4.90 5.45
N GLN A 435 -4.06 4.54 4.81
CA GLN A 435 -3.10 3.58 5.38
C GLN A 435 -2.66 3.94 6.81
N PRO A 436 -2.28 5.18 7.16
CA PRO A 436 -1.90 5.54 8.52
C PRO A 436 -3.01 5.29 9.54
N GLN A 437 -4.26 5.50 9.16
CA GLN A 437 -5.43 5.30 10.01
C GLN A 437 -5.66 3.80 10.27
N ILE A 438 -5.55 2.96 9.23
CA ILE A 438 -5.74 1.51 9.31
C ILE A 438 -4.63 0.89 10.16
N ASP A 439 -3.37 1.28 9.91
CA ASP A 439 -2.24 0.76 10.69
C ASP A 439 -2.30 1.23 12.15
N LEU A 440 -2.69 2.49 12.44
CA LEU A 440 -2.90 2.94 13.81
C LEU A 440 -3.92 2.06 14.53
N MET A 441 -5.12 1.85 13.94
CA MET A 441 -6.15 1.02 14.53
C MET A 441 -5.69 -0.43 14.73
N THR A 442 -4.95 -0.97 13.78
CA THR A 442 -4.41 -2.34 13.83
C THR A 442 -3.37 -2.48 14.95
N LEU A 443 -2.45 -1.51 15.07
CA LEU A 443 -1.41 -1.52 16.11
C LEU A 443 -2.02 -1.37 17.50
N VAL A 444 -2.92 -0.41 17.71
CA VAL A 444 -3.61 -0.19 18.97
C VAL A 444 -4.37 -1.46 19.40
N ARG A 445 -5.13 -2.06 18.51
CA ARG A 445 -5.87 -3.30 18.81
C ARG A 445 -4.96 -4.43 19.23
N SER A 446 -3.83 -4.57 18.55
CA SER A 446 -2.91 -5.66 18.84
C SER A 446 -2.02 -5.40 20.06
N PHE A 447 -1.48 -4.19 20.21
CA PHE A 447 -0.49 -3.91 21.25
C PHE A 447 -1.08 -3.30 22.53
N ASP A 448 -2.17 -2.52 22.44
CA ASP A 448 -2.83 -1.93 23.61
C ASP A 448 -3.97 -2.80 24.11
N LEU A 449 -4.84 -3.30 23.20
CA LEU A 449 -6.00 -4.09 23.57
C LEU A 449 -5.71 -5.60 23.62
N GLY A 450 -4.53 -6.04 23.16
CA GLY A 450 -4.07 -7.41 23.24
C GLY A 450 -4.77 -8.40 22.31
N LEU A 451 -5.42 -7.92 21.24
CA LEU A 451 -6.07 -8.78 20.26
C LEU A 451 -5.02 -9.59 19.48
N GLU A 452 -5.36 -10.83 19.13
CA GLU A 452 -4.57 -11.62 18.20
C GLU A 452 -4.51 -10.96 16.82
N PRO A 453 -3.46 -11.20 16.01
CA PRO A 453 -3.28 -10.52 14.73
C PRO A 453 -4.50 -10.59 13.80
N PHE A 454 -5.13 -11.76 13.68
CA PHE A 454 -6.34 -11.90 12.87
C PHE A 454 -7.51 -11.09 13.45
N GLU A 455 -7.73 -11.14 14.75
CA GLU A 455 -8.79 -10.36 15.41
C GLU A 455 -8.59 -8.86 15.21
N ALA A 456 -7.34 -8.38 15.33
CA ALA A 456 -6.99 -6.97 15.17
C ALA A 456 -7.25 -6.46 13.74
N VAL A 457 -6.90 -7.26 12.70
CA VAL A 457 -7.13 -6.89 11.31
C VAL A 457 -8.58 -7.11 10.87
N ALA A 458 -9.31 -8.05 11.48
CA ALA A 458 -10.71 -8.34 11.15
C ALA A 458 -11.71 -7.40 11.84
N ALA A 459 -11.29 -6.72 12.92
CA ALA A 459 -12.17 -5.85 13.70
C ALA A 459 -12.79 -4.73 12.86
N PRO A 460 -14.01 -4.28 13.20
CA PRO A 460 -14.71 -3.21 12.48
C PRO A 460 -13.89 -1.94 12.35
N ARG A 461 -13.95 -1.29 11.19
CA ARG A 461 -13.18 -0.08 10.88
C ARG A 461 -14.04 1.08 10.47
N TRP A 462 -13.43 2.25 10.61
CA TRP A 462 -13.89 3.51 10.05
C TRP A 462 -12.68 4.31 9.55
N LEU A 463 -12.89 5.18 8.57
CA LEU A 463 -11.83 6.03 8.00
C LEU A 463 -12.34 7.45 7.81
N VAL A 464 -11.57 8.42 8.26
CA VAL A 464 -11.81 9.84 7.96
C VAL A 464 -11.39 10.11 6.51
N GLY A 465 -12.30 10.61 5.67
CA GLY A 465 -12.03 10.83 4.26
C GLY A 465 -11.92 9.57 3.41
N GLY A 466 -12.15 8.38 3.98
CA GLY A 466 -11.96 7.11 3.29
C GLY A 466 -10.50 6.88 2.86
N MET A 467 -10.31 6.31 1.69
CA MET A 467 -8.98 6.06 1.11
C MET A 467 -8.47 7.19 0.21
N SER A 468 -9.24 8.26 0.04
CA SER A 468 -8.93 9.43 -0.79
C SER A 468 -8.33 10.57 0.04
N PRO A 469 -7.71 11.59 -0.60
CA PRO A 469 -7.34 12.81 0.10
C PRO A 469 -8.55 13.47 0.76
N LEU A 470 -8.34 14.07 1.95
CA LEU A 470 -9.37 14.86 2.63
C LEU A 470 -9.63 16.15 1.84
N LEU A 471 -10.69 16.16 1.04
CA LEU A 471 -11.16 17.33 0.31
C LEU A 471 -12.58 17.67 0.78
N GLY A 472 -12.77 18.90 1.30
CA GLY A 472 -14.07 19.39 1.72
C GLY A 472 -14.46 19.05 3.17
N ASP A 473 -15.77 18.92 3.43
CA ASP A 473 -16.30 18.66 4.76
C ASP A 473 -15.76 17.37 5.37
N PRO A 474 -15.47 17.32 6.67
CA PRO A 474 -15.00 16.12 7.34
C PRO A 474 -16.10 15.03 7.31
N TRP A 475 -15.79 13.91 6.70
CA TRP A 475 -16.68 12.77 6.60
C TRP A 475 -15.96 11.49 7.00
N ILE A 476 -16.73 10.51 7.48
CA ILE A 476 -16.21 9.20 7.91
C ILE A 476 -16.96 8.11 7.16
N GLU A 477 -16.22 7.18 6.56
CA GLU A 477 -16.72 5.88 6.16
C GLU A 477 -16.63 4.94 7.35
N SER A 478 -17.73 4.30 7.71
CA SER A 478 -17.82 3.41 8.88
C SER A 478 -18.53 2.12 8.52
N GLU A 479 -17.91 0.98 8.77
CA GLU A 479 -18.62 -0.31 8.68
C GLU A 479 -19.82 -0.36 9.62
N GLY A 480 -20.86 -1.08 9.20
CA GLY A 480 -22.10 -1.23 9.95
C GLY A 480 -21.92 -1.86 11.32
N SER A 481 -20.89 -2.72 11.47
CA SER A 481 -20.51 -3.38 12.73
C SER A 481 -19.76 -2.48 13.71
N VAL A 482 -19.33 -1.27 13.35
CA VAL A 482 -18.84 -0.27 14.32
C VAL A 482 -20.00 0.09 15.27
N PRO A 483 -19.79 0.17 16.61
CA PRO A 483 -20.86 0.46 17.55
C PRO A 483 -21.64 1.73 17.19
N GLY A 484 -22.97 1.69 17.33
CA GLY A 484 -23.84 2.83 17.06
C GLY A 484 -23.47 4.07 17.86
N SER A 485 -23.09 3.88 19.14
CA SER A 485 -22.61 4.97 20.01
C SER A 485 -21.37 5.70 19.47
N VAL A 486 -20.48 4.98 18.78
CA VAL A 486 -19.29 5.58 18.11
C VAL A 486 -19.71 6.41 16.91
N ARG A 487 -20.60 5.88 16.07
CA ARG A 487 -21.13 6.65 14.92
C ARG A 487 -21.90 7.89 15.38
N ASP A 488 -22.67 7.77 16.46
CA ASP A 488 -23.38 8.92 17.06
C ASP A 488 -22.41 9.96 17.61
N ALA A 489 -21.27 9.53 18.20
CA ALA A 489 -20.22 10.43 18.67
C ALA A 489 -19.55 11.18 17.51
N PHE A 490 -19.31 10.54 16.35
CA PHE A 490 -18.81 11.22 15.16
C PHE A 490 -19.76 12.31 14.67
N VAL A 491 -21.07 12.00 14.61
CA VAL A 491 -22.09 12.98 14.20
C VAL A 491 -22.17 14.15 15.19
N ALA A 492 -22.13 13.86 16.49
CA ALA A 492 -22.15 14.87 17.54
C ALA A 492 -20.92 15.80 17.50
N ASP A 493 -19.79 15.29 17.00
CA ASP A 493 -18.53 16.01 16.83
C ASP A 493 -18.42 16.77 15.49
N GLY A 494 -19.44 16.67 14.61
CA GLY A 494 -19.54 17.42 13.36
C GLY A 494 -19.13 16.65 12.10
N PHE A 495 -18.80 15.36 12.20
CA PHE A 495 -18.52 14.53 11.02
C PHE A 495 -19.80 14.08 10.31
N ARG A 496 -19.78 14.06 8.99
CA ARG A 496 -20.77 13.30 8.23
C ARG A 496 -20.36 11.82 8.20
N VAL A 497 -21.29 10.91 8.48
CA VAL A 497 -21.00 9.47 8.53
C VAL A 497 -21.70 8.75 7.39
N ARG A 498 -20.93 8.06 6.56
CA ARG A 498 -21.40 7.08 5.56
C ARG A 498 -21.25 5.68 6.15
N THR A 499 -22.35 4.98 6.34
CA THR A 499 -22.31 3.58 6.78
C THR A 499 -22.10 2.67 5.58
N LEU A 500 -21.11 1.79 5.70
CA LEU A 500 -20.76 0.75 4.72
C LEU A 500 -21.35 -0.60 5.14
N ASP A 501 -21.23 -1.59 4.26
CA ASP A 501 -21.45 -2.99 4.63
C ASP A 501 -20.39 -3.46 5.65
N ASP A 502 -20.67 -4.59 6.30
CA ASP A 502 -19.68 -5.22 7.19
C ASP A 502 -18.57 -5.88 6.36
N VAL A 503 -17.34 -5.81 6.86
CA VAL A 503 -16.16 -6.35 6.17
C VAL A 503 -16.03 -5.75 4.75
N ASP A 504 -16.21 -4.42 4.67
CA ASP A 504 -16.18 -3.70 3.40
C ASP A 504 -14.74 -3.37 2.97
N ARG A 505 -14.46 -3.53 1.68
CA ARG A 505 -13.16 -3.23 1.07
C ARG A 505 -12.79 -1.76 1.09
N ALA A 506 -13.76 -0.87 1.18
CA ALA A 506 -13.55 0.57 1.24
C ALA A 506 -12.75 1.02 2.46
N VAL A 507 -12.62 0.17 3.49
CA VAL A 507 -11.78 0.43 4.66
C VAL A 507 -10.45 -0.35 4.66
N GLY A 508 -10.00 -0.79 3.50
CA GLY A 508 -8.68 -1.36 3.27
C GLY A 508 -8.52 -2.83 3.67
N HIS A 509 -7.30 -3.36 3.44
CA HIS A 509 -6.89 -4.72 3.81
C HIS A 509 -5.58 -4.65 4.60
N ALA A 510 -5.58 -5.06 5.87
CA ALA A 510 -4.39 -5.03 6.72
C ALA A 510 -3.75 -6.41 6.85
N MET A 511 -2.41 -6.42 6.91
CA MET A 511 -1.61 -7.58 7.24
C MET A 511 -0.85 -7.28 8.53
N LEU A 512 -0.90 -8.19 9.48
CA LEU A 512 -0.21 -8.05 10.76
C LEU A 512 0.52 -9.34 11.11
N LEU A 513 1.76 -9.19 11.56
CA LEU A 513 2.53 -10.25 12.18
C LEU A 513 2.96 -9.76 13.57
N ARG A 514 2.74 -10.59 14.59
CA ARG A 514 3.28 -10.42 15.94
C ARG A 514 4.30 -11.49 16.26
N ILE A 515 5.34 -11.08 16.97
CA ILE A 515 6.37 -11.98 17.51
C ILE A 515 6.34 -11.83 19.03
N ALA A 516 6.03 -12.89 19.71
CA ALA A 516 5.96 -12.91 21.17
C ALA A 516 6.38 -14.29 21.71
N GLU A 517 7.26 -14.31 22.72
CA GLU A 517 7.68 -15.55 23.41
C GLU A 517 8.24 -16.63 22.47
N GLY A 518 8.89 -16.22 21.36
CA GLY A 518 9.43 -17.14 20.35
C GLY A 518 8.38 -17.67 19.36
N GLU A 519 7.14 -17.21 19.42
CA GLU A 519 6.10 -17.53 18.45
C GLU A 519 5.88 -16.42 17.45
N PHE A 520 5.61 -16.83 16.21
CA PHE A 520 5.22 -15.98 15.09
C PHE A 520 3.72 -16.16 14.83
N ARG A 521 2.96 -15.09 14.93
CA ARG A 521 1.50 -15.10 14.73
C ARG A 521 1.16 -14.16 13.60
N GLY A 522 0.56 -14.68 12.51
CA GLY A 522 0.18 -13.93 11.32
C GLY A 522 -1.33 -13.75 11.21
N GLY A 523 -1.78 -12.56 10.83
CA GLY A 523 -3.17 -12.25 10.50
C GLY A 523 -3.28 -11.59 9.14
N SER A 524 -4.12 -12.16 8.25
CA SER A 524 -4.53 -11.59 6.97
C SER A 524 -5.97 -11.11 7.07
N ASP A 525 -6.26 -9.95 6.50
CA ASP A 525 -7.57 -9.31 6.58
C ASP A 525 -8.65 -10.08 5.82
N PRO A 526 -9.83 -10.35 6.40
CA PRO A 526 -10.93 -11.03 5.73
C PRO A 526 -11.57 -10.19 4.60
N ARG A 527 -11.24 -8.89 4.51
CA ARG A 527 -11.65 -8.03 3.39
C ARG A 527 -10.87 -8.35 2.12
N ALA A 528 -9.69 -9.01 2.22
CA ALA A 528 -8.94 -9.63 1.14
C ALA A 528 -9.33 -11.10 0.92
N ASP A 529 -8.60 -11.81 0.04
CA ASP A 529 -8.86 -13.24 -0.24
C ASP A 529 -8.20 -14.19 0.78
N GLY A 530 -7.37 -13.66 1.68
CA GLY A 530 -6.71 -14.41 2.74
C GLY A 530 -5.39 -15.04 2.30
N GLY A 531 -4.49 -15.20 3.25
CA GLY A 531 -3.18 -15.80 3.01
C GLY A 531 -2.27 -15.67 4.21
N ALA A 532 -2.47 -16.48 5.26
CA ALA A 532 -1.52 -16.61 6.36
C ALA A 532 -0.96 -18.03 6.40
N ARG A 533 0.37 -18.16 6.58
CA ARG A 533 1.08 -19.43 6.75
C ARG A 533 2.14 -19.27 7.84
N ALA A 534 2.40 -20.36 8.56
CA ALA A 534 3.46 -20.43 9.57
C ALA A 534 3.97 -21.87 9.74
N SER A 535 5.10 -22.03 10.41
CA SER A 535 5.65 -23.33 10.78
C SER A 535 6.44 -23.23 12.09
#